data_488a721713007e85584e270d65701530
#
_entry.id   488a721713007e85584e270d65701530
#
_cell.length_a   1.000
_cell.length_b   1.000
_cell.length_c   1.000
_cell.angle_alpha   90.00
_cell.angle_beta   90.00
_cell.angle_gamma   90.00
#
_symmetry.space_group_name_H-M   'P 1'
#
loop_
_entity.id
_entity.type
_entity.pdbx_description
1 polymer ?
#
loop_
_entity_poly.entity_id
_entity_poly.type
_entity_poly.pdbx_seq_one_letter_code
_entity_poly.pdbx_strand_id
1 'polypeptide(L)'
;MRIVKDLMVPVGECETVHQNMTVCEAFQALERAHVGQRPQRGNFKFGVLLVLNKDEQAVGTLGYADIVMSMDPSYLGQEGSEAIAHTSTAGLSPALLRSLTQRSSVWAGSLEQQCRKVLNLKVRDCMCTPSSDGCVLESDLLEVAIHKLALGRHQSLLVTGGNCIVGMLMLGDVVEQISRGCATWYE
;
A
#
# COMPACT_ATOMS: atom_id res chain seq x y z
N MET A 1 20.08 12.15 14.69
CA MET A 1 18.74 12.23 14.06
C MET A 1 18.74 11.20 12.95
N ARG A 2 17.72 10.36 12.84
CA ARG A 2 17.62 9.37 11.76
C ARG A 2 16.81 9.96 10.61
N ILE A 3 17.21 9.65 9.40
CA ILE A 3 16.50 10.04 8.18
C ILE A 3 15.77 8.82 7.60
N VAL A 4 14.81 9.07 6.71
CA VAL A 4 14.01 8.04 6.05
C VAL A 4 14.87 7.00 5.36
N LYS A 5 15.97 7.43 4.71
CA LYS A 5 16.93 6.56 4.02
C LYS A 5 17.53 5.47 4.91
N ASP A 6 17.66 5.73 6.21
CA ASP A 6 18.29 4.78 7.15
C ASP A 6 17.37 3.57 7.44
N LEU A 7 16.07 3.71 7.15
CA LEU A 7 15.06 2.70 7.50
C LEU A 7 14.25 2.19 6.30
N MET A 8 14.21 2.94 5.18
CA MET A 8 13.48 2.53 3.98
C MET A 8 14.00 1.22 3.41
N VAL A 9 13.13 0.52 2.69
CA VAL A 9 13.49 -0.61 1.84
C VAL A 9 13.78 -0.06 0.45
N PRO A 10 15.00 -0.21 -0.10
CA PRO A 10 15.33 0.23 -1.44
C PRO A 10 14.52 -0.51 -2.51
N VAL A 11 14.28 0.12 -3.68
CA VAL A 11 13.54 -0.49 -4.79
C VAL A 11 14.06 -1.88 -5.16
N GLY A 12 15.39 -2.09 -5.16
CA GLY A 12 16.01 -3.38 -5.49
C GLY A 12 15.75 -4.51 -4.48
N GLU A 13 15.24 -4.18 -3.29
CA GLU A 13 14.89 -5.13 -2.24
C GLU A 13 13.35 -5.25 -2.08
N CYS A 14 12.59 -4.42 -2.81
CA CYS A 14 11.13 -4.49 -2.82
C CYS A 14 10.65 -5.61 -3.74
N GLU A 15 9.55 -6.25 -3.36
CA GLU A 15 8.83 -7.08 -4.33
C GLU A 15 8.14 -6.19 -5.36
N THR A 16 8.32 -6.56 -6.60
CA THR A 16 7.89 -5.73 -7.72
C THR A 16 6.99 -6.50 -8.68
N VAL A 17 6.10 -5.77 -9.34
CA VAL A 17 5.30 -6.25 -10.46
C VAL A 17 5.25 -5.21 -11.56
N HIS A 18 5.10 -5.64 -12.82
CA HIS A 18 4.93 -4.71 -13.93
C HIS A 18 3.48 -4.22 -14.03
N GLN A 19 3.32 -2.93 -14.34
CA GLN A 19 2.01 -2.30 -14.51
C GLN A 19 1.12 -2.95 -15.58
N ASN A 20 1.70 -3.71 -16.52
CA ASN A 20 0.98 -4.39 -17.59
C ASN A 20 0.60 -5.85 -17.25
N MET A 21 1.04 -6.37 -16.10
CA MET A 21 0.60 -7.67 -15.60
C MET A 21 -0.88 -7.61 -15.23
N THR A 22 -1.51 -8.77 -15.18
CA THR A 22 -2.87 -8.89 -14.62
C THR A 22 -2.83 -8.85 -13.10
N VAL A 23 -3.94 -8.47 -12.49
CA VAL A 23 -4.09 -8.55 -11.02
C VAL A 23 -3.94 -10.00 -10.54
N CYS A 24 -4.37 -10.99 -11.33
CA CYS A 24 -4.17 -12.42 -11.04
C CYS A 24 -2.69 -12.78 -10.90
N GLU A 25 -1.85 -12.32 -11.82
CA GLU A 25 -0.39 -12.54 -11.79
C GLU A 25 0.25 -11.82 -10.59
N ALA A 26 -0.19 -10.59 -10.31
CA ALA A 26 0.26 -9.82 -9.15
C ALA A 26 -0.15 -10.51 -7.83
N PHE A 27 -1.37 -11.04 -7.74
CA PHE A 27 -1.85 -11.77 -6.58
C PHE A 27 -1.00 -13.03 -6.31
N GLN A 28 -0.65 -13.77 -7.36
CA GLN A 28 0.26 -14.92 -7.26
C GLN A 28 1.68 -14.51 -6.83
N ALA A 29 2.14 -13.32 -7.20
CA ALA A 29 3.41 -12.77 -6.70
C ALA A 29 3.33 -12.47 -5.20
N LEU A 30 2.24 -11.82 -4.75
CA LEU A 30 1.97 -11.58 -3.33
C LEU A 30 1.93 -12.89 -2.52
N GLU A 31 1.26 -13.93 -3.03
CA GLU A 31 1.18 -15.24 -2.34
C GLU A 31 2.53 -15.93 -2.25
N ARG A 32 3.28 -15.97 -3.35
CA ARG A 32 4.63 -16.57 -3.37
C ARG A 32 5.57 -15.89 -2.39
N ALA A 33 5.48 -14.60 -2.31
CA ALA A 33 6.21 -13.79 -1.35
C ALA A 33 5.87 -14.14 0.11
N HIS A 34 4.60 -14.47 0.38
CA HIS A 34 4.12 -14.85 1.72
C HIS A 34 4.60 -16.23 2.16
N VAL A 35 4.69 -17.19 1.24
CA VAL A 35 4.98 -18.61 1.53
C VAL A 35 6.48 -18.89 1.65
N GLY A 36 7.35 -18.07 1.07
CA GLY A 36 8.77 -18.39 0.87
C GLY A 36 9.74 -17.84 1.90
N GLN A 37 9.36 -16.94 2.81
CA GLN A 37 10.33 -16.24 3.62
C GLN A 37 9.93 -16.09 5.09
N ARG A 38 10.91 -16.40 5.97
CA ARG A 38 10.95 -15.91 7.36
C ARG A 38 10.77 -14.39 7.32
N PRO A 39 10.22 -13.77 8.39
CA PRO A 39 10.03 -12.32 8.42
C PRO A 39 11.39 -11.61 8.37
N GLN A 40 11.89 -11.42 7.16
CA GLN A 40 13.01 -10.51 6.91
C GLN A 40 12.42 -9.12 6.65
N ARG A 41 13.25 -8.08 6.90
CA ARG A 41 12.90 -6.69 6.60
C ARG A 41 12.31 -6.58 5.20
N GLY A 42 11.17 -5.93 5.07
CA GLY A 42 10.62 -5.62 3.77
C GLY A 42 9.10 -5.80 3.64
N ASN A 43 8.60 -5.48 2.48
CA ASN A 43 7.20 -5.29 2.08
C ASN A 43 6.24 -6.45 2.35
N PHE A 44 6.76 -7.66 2.56
CA PHE A 44 5.97 -8.88 2.71
C PHE A 44 5.05 -8.93 3.91
N LYS A 45 5.43 -8.25 4.98
CA LYS A 45 4.62 -8.20 6.19
C LYS A 45 3.25 -7.55 5.97
N PHE A 46 3.08 -6.82 4.86
CA PHE A 46 1.91 -5.95 4.68
C PHE A 46 1.19 -6.13 3.34
N GLY A 47 1.61 -7.07 2.50
CA GLY A 47 0.91 -7.37 1.25
C GLY A 47 0.88 -6.21 0.27
N VAL A 48 1.98 -5.49 0.09
CA VAL A 48 2.13 -4.38 -0.85
C VAL A 48 3.27 -4.68 -1.82
N LEU A 49 3.01 -4.52 -3.11
CA LEU A 49 3.98 -4.63 -4.19
C LEU A 49 4.33 -3.24 -4.73
N LEU A 50 5.57 -3.05 -5.12
CA LEU A 50 6.00 -1.88 -5.88
C LEU A 50 5.71 -2.13 -7.37
N VAL A 51 5.06 -1.17 -8.03
CA VAL A 51 4.69 -1.30 -9.44
C VAL A 51 5.72 -0.61 -10.32
N LEU A 52 6.22 -1.34 -11.31
CA LEU A 52 7.19 -0.84 -12.28
C LEU A 52 6.54 -0.56 -13.64
N ASN A 53 7.03 0.46 -14.32
CA ASN A 53 6.70 0.73 -15.72
C ASN A 53 7.61 -0.07 -16.67
N LYS A 54 7.47 0.15 -18.00
CA LYS A 54 8.29 -0.50 -19.03
C LYS A 54 9.79 -0.13 -18.97
N ASP A 55 10.11 0.98 -18.33
CA ASP A 55 11.48 1.49 -18.17
C ASP A 55 12.09 1.09 -16.82
N GLU A 56 11.50 0.08 -16.15
CA GLU A 56 11.89 -0.44 -14.82
C GLU A 56 11.85 0.62 -13.70
N GLN A 57 11.09 1.70 -13.91
CA GLN A 57 10.92 2.74 -12.90
C GLN A 57 9.69 2.45 -12.05
N ALA A 58 9.81 2.65 -10.74
CA ALA A 58 8.69 2.56 -9.83
C ALA A 58 7.69 3.69 -10.08
N VAL A 59 6.41 3.34 -10.25
CA VAL A 59 5.35 4.27 -10.62
C VAL A 59 4.15 4.24 -9.66
N GLY A 60 4.15 3.33 -8.70
CA GLY A 60 3.08 3.21 -7.71
C GLY A 60 3.20 1.97 -6.87
N THR A 61 2.12 1.66 -6.17
CA THR A 61 1.99 0.46 -5.33
C THR A 61 0.71 -0.29 -5.64
N LEU A 62 0.70 -1.59 -5.35
CA LEU A 62 -0.50 -2.43 -5.39
C LEU A 62 -0.56 -3.26 -4.11
N GLY A 63 -1.58 -3.05 -3.31
CA GLY A 63 -1.85 -3.82 -2.11
C GLY A 63 -3.17 -4.59 -2.17
N TYR A 64 -3.45 -5.40 -1.16
CA TYR A 64 -4.73 -6.12 -1.06
C TYR A 64 -5.94 -5.17 -1.03
N ALA A 65 -5.80 -4.00 -0.39
CA ALA A 65 -6.86 -3.00 -0.35
C ALA A 65 -7.21 -2.49 -1.74
N ASP A 66 -6.20 -2.19 -2.58
CA ASP A 66 -6.40 -1.70 -3.95
C ASP A 66 -7.13 -2.73 -4.80
N ILE A 67 -6.78 -4.01 -4.65
CA ILE A 67 -7.44 -5.13 -5.34
C ILE A 67 -8.92 -5.21 -4.92
N VAL A 68 -9.20 -5.15 -3.62
CA VAL A 68 -10.58 -5.19 -3.09
C VAL A 68 -11.38 -3.97 -3.56
N MET A 69 -10.79 -2.77 -3.54
CA MET A 69 -11.44 -1.56 -4.00
C MET A 69 -11.77 -1.60 -5.50
N SER A 70 -10.96 -2.30 -6.30
CA SER A 70 -11.20 -2.49 -7.73
C SER A 70 -12.37 -3.44 -8.04
N MET A 71 -12.94 -4.10 -7.03
CA MET A 71 -14.13 -4.97 -7.21
C MET A 71 -15.40 -4.17 -7.50
N ASP A 72 -15.48 -2.92 -7.05
CA ASP A 72 -16.62 -2.05 -7.29
C ASP A 72 -16.16 -0.65 -7.68
N PRO A 73 -16.46 -0.17 -8.92
CA PRO A 73 -16.09 1.16 -9.36
C PRO A 73 -16.63 2.30 -8.47
N SER A 74 -17.68 2.06 -7.69
CA SER A 74 -18.21 3.05 -6.75
C SER A 74 -17.24 3.40 -5.62
N TYR A 75 -16.28 2.51 -5.33
CA TYR A 75 -15.19 2.78 -4.37
C TYR A 75 -14.12 3.73 -4.94
N LEU A 76 -14.04 3.85 -6.27
CA LEU A 76 -13.06 4.70 -6.98
C LEU A 76 -13.60 6.11 -7.29
N GLY A 77 -14.90 6.38 -7.02
CA GLY A 77 -15.50 7.70 -7.22
C GLY A 77 -14.94 8.75 -6.26
N GLN A 78 -14.92 10.04 -6.68
CA GLN A 78 -14.32 11.15 -5.91
C GLN A 78 -14.85 11.26 -4.47
N GLU A 79 -16.11 10.94 -4.21
CA GLU A 79 -16.68 10.90 -2.86
C GLU A 79 -16.27 9.65 -2.05
N GLY A 80 -15.90 8.57 -2.74
CA GLY A 80 -15.37 7.35 -2.13
C GLY A 80 -13.86 7.43 -1.86
N SER A 81 -13.11 8.10 -2.74
CA SER A 81 -11.65 8.20 -2.66
C SER A 81 -11.17 8.91 -1.39
N GLU A 82 -11.79 10.04 -1.00
CA GLU A 82 -11.42 10.70 0.26
C GLU A 82 -11.80 9.88 1.49
N ALA A 83 -12.99 9.26 1.49
CA ALA A 83 -13.42 8.41 2.60
C ALA A 83 -12.59 7.12 2.72
N ILE A 84 -12.08 6.58 1.62
CA ILE A 84 -11.33 5.31 1.56
C ILE A 84 -9.83 5.54 1.69
N ALA A 85 -9.27 6.63 1.16
CA ALA A 85 -7.88 7.02 1.42
C ALA A 85 -7.60 7.18 2.93
N HIS A 86 -8.60 7.59 3.70
CA HIS A 86 -8.53 7.66 5.17
C HIS A 86 -8.88 6.33 5.87
N THR A 87 -9.26 5.28 5.13
CA THR A 87 -9.80 4.04 5.73
C THR A 87 -8.89 2.83 5.56
N SER A 88 -7.71 3.00 4.98
CA SER A 88 -6.86 1.86 4.61
C SER A 88 -6.40 0.98 5.80
N THR A 89 -6.81 1.28 7.06
CA THR A 89 -6.33 0.48 8.21
C THR A 89 -7.17 0.48 9.47
N ALA A 90 -8.10 1.37 9.65
CA ALA A 90 -8.97 1.33 10.83
C ALA A 90 -10.36 1.00 10.33
N GLY A 91 -10.94 -0.08 10.84
CA GLY A 91 -12.26 -0.55 10.44
C GLY A 91 -13.23 0.59 10.17
N LEU A 92 -13.93 0.49 9.07
CA LEU A 92 -14.97 1.43 8.63
C LEU A 92 -15.85 1.79 9.83
N SER A 93 -16.08 3.07 10.07
CA SER A 93 -16.99 3.45 11.15
C SER A 93 -18.35 2.80 10.90
N PRO A 94 -19.10 2.39 11.96
CA PRO A 94 -20.43 1.80 11.79
C PRO A 94 -21.41 2.69 11.00
N ALA A 95 -21.17 4.00 10.98
CA ALA A 95 -21.96 4.95 10.20
C ALA A 95 -21.61 4.88 8.70
N LEU A 96 -20.33 4.77 8.37
CA LEU A 96 -19.88 4.62 6.98
C LEU A 96 -20.27 3.26 6.42
N LEU A 97 -20.13 2.17 7.18
CA LEU A 97 -20.63 0.84 6.81
C LEU A 97 -22.14 0.87 6.50
N ARG A 98 -22.93 1.55 7.34
CA ARG A 98 -24.36 1.72 7.10
C ARG A 98 -24.66 2.55 5.86
N SER A 99 -23.90 3.61 5.57
CA SER A 99 -24.09 4.42 4.37
C SER A 99 -23.73 3.66 3.10
N LEU A 100 -22.70 2.85 3.14
CA LEU A 100 -22.29 1.99 2.04
C LEU A 100 -23.31 0.88 1.78
N THR A 101 -23.82 0.23 2.83
CA THR A 101 -24.86 -0.81 2.69
C THR A 101 -26.24 -0.26 2.29
N GLN A 102 -26.53 1.01 2.57
CA GLN A 102 -27.78 1.65 2.15
C GLN A 102 -27.74 2.20 0.72
N ARG A 103 -26.58 2.53 0.19
CA ARG A 103 -26.41 3.10 -1.16
C ARG A 103 -26.19 2.08 -2.27
N SER A 104 -25.84 0.86 -1.94
CA SER A 104 -25.58 -0.15 -2.93
C SER A 104 -26.51 -1.33 -2.79
N SER A 105 -27.22 -1.68 -3.85
CA SER A 105 -27.38 -3.08 -4.14
C SER A 105 -25.98 -3.67 -4.16
N VAL A 106 -25.55 -4.20 -3.01
CA VAL A 106 -24.24 -4.75 -2.79
C VAL A 106 -23.91 -5.66 -3.98
N TRP A 107 -23.07 -5.15 -4.87
CA TRP A 107 -22.56 -5.76 -6.09
C TRP A 107 -23.63 -6.21 -7.12
N ALA A 108 -23.57 -5.65 -8.31
CA ALA A 108 -24.31 -6.16 -9.45
C ALA A 108 -23.70 -7.51 -9.88
N GLY A 109 -24.15 -8.60 -9.27
CA GLY A 109 -23.69 -9.96 -9.57
C GLY A 109 -23.14 -10.74 -8.38
N SER A 110 -22.71 -11.98 -8.62
CA SER A 110 -22.10 -12.81 -7.57
C SER A 110 -20.66 -12.37 -7.26
N LEU A 111 -20.20 -12.64 -6.03
CA LEU A 111 -18.79 -12.42 -5.63
C LEU A 111 -17.82 -13.06 -6.64
N GLU A 112 -18.13 -14.27 -7.11
CA GLU A 112 -17.30 -14.97 -8.07
C GLU A 112 -17.14 -14.21 -9.39
N GLN A 113 -18.23 -13.58 -9.88
CA GLN A 113 -18.18 -12.76 -11.09
C GLN A 113 -17.33 -11.51 -10.90
N GLN A 114 -17.41 -10.86 -9.74
CA GLN A 114 -16.60 -9.70 -9.43
C GLN A 114 -15.12 -10.09 -9.29
N CYS A 115 -14.82 -11.17 -8.59
CA CYS A 115 -13.44 -11.70 -8.49
C CYS A 115 -12.85 -11.97 -9.88
N ARG A 116 -13.60 -12.65 -10.76
CA ARG A 116 -13.13 -12.92 -12.14
C ARG A 116 -12.85 -11.65 -12.93
N LYS A 117 -13.66 -10.61 -12.77
CA LYS A 117 -13.43 -9.32 -13.43
C LYS A 117 -12.13 -8.69 -12.95
N VAL A 118 -11.97 -8.54 -11.63
CA VAL A 118 -10.80 -7.90 -11.04
C VAL A 118 -9.51 -8.64 -11.38
N LEU A 119 -9.50 -9.96 -11.29
CA LEU A 119 -8.31 -10.76 -11.59
C LEU A 119 -7.83 -10.60 -13.05
N ASN A 120 -8.72 -10.21 -13.97
CA ASN A 120 -8.37 -9.93 -15.37
C ASN A 120 -7.99 -8.45 -15.64
N LEU A 121 -8.17 -7.55 -14.69
CA LEU A 121 -7.71 -6.16 -14.82
C LEU A 121 -6.18 -6.10 -14.89
N LYS A 122 -5.67 -5.02 -15.47
CA LYS A 122 -4.23 -4.74 -15.43
C LYS A 122 -3.87 -4.06 -14.12
N VAL A 123 -2.68 -4.32 -13.60
CA VAL A 123 -2.15 -3.68 -12.38
C VAL A 123 -2.28 -2.16 -12.45
N ARG A 124 -1.97 -1.54 -13.60
CA ARG A 124 -2.09 -0.10 -13.82
C ARG A 124 -3.50 0.48 -13.60
N ASP A 125 -4.53 -0.36 -13.75
CA ASP A 125 -5.93 0.05 -13.62
C ASP A 125 -6.41 -0.04 -12.16
N CYS A 126 -5.62 -0.66 -11.29
CA CYS A 126 -5.94 -0.93 -9.88
C CYS A 126 -4.92 -0.33 -8.92
N MET A 127 -3.70 -0.03 -9.38
CA MET A 127 -2.61 0.44 -8.52
C MET A 127 -2.89 1.82 -7.94
N CYS A 128 -2.34 2.07 -6.76
CA CYS A 128 -2.26 3.40 -6.17
C CYS A 128 -1.08 4.16 -6.79
N THR A 129 -1.37 5.33 -7.36
CA THR A 129 -0.34 6.24 -7.89
C THR A 129 0.19 7.16 -6.79
N PRO A 130 1.45 7.62 -6.88
CA PRO A 130 2.02 8.52 -5.89
C PRO A 130 1.19 9.79 -5.70
N SER A 131 0.87 10.11 -4.46
CA SER A 131 0.28 11.38 -4.04
C SER A 131 1.25 12.12 -3.11
N SER A 132 1.07 13.42 -2.93
CA SER A 132 1.89 14.22 -2.02
C SER A 132 1.88 13.68 -0.59
N ASP A 133 0.75 13.13 -0.16
CA ASP A 133 0.56 12.61 1.19
C ASP A 133 1.14 11.21 1.36
N GLY A 134 1.14 10.42 0.29
CA GLY A 134 1.70 9.07 0.25
C GLY A 134 3.21 9.00 -0.02
N CYS A 135 3.89 10.14 -0.17
CA CYS A 135 5.32 10.22 -0.48
C CYS A 135 6.11 10.97 0.60
N VAL A 136 7.40 10.61 0.72
CA VAL A 136 8.36 11.26 1.61
C VAL A 136 9.74 11.27 0.93
N LEU A 137 10.56 12.28 1.21
CA LEU A 137 11.92 12.33 0.67
C LEU A 137 12.85 11.39 1.45
N GLU A 138 13.82 10.78 0.76
CA GLU A 138 14.84 9.94 1.42
C GLU A 138 15.65 10.72 2.46
N SER A 139 15.80 12.04 2.28
CA SER A 139 16.52 12.95 3.18
C SER A 139 15.67 13.48 4.33
N ASP A 140 14.36 13.28 4.31
CA ASP A 140 13.49 13.76 5.39
C ASP A 140 13.81 13.06 6.71
N LEU A 141 13.54 13.76 7.81
CA LEU A 141 13.62 13.18 9.13
C LEU A 141 12.58 12.08 9.29
N LEU A 142 12.92 11.04 10.03
CA LEU A 142 12.00 9.92 10.29
C LEU A 142 10.72 10.37 10.99
N GLU A 143 10.78 11.42 11.81
CA GLU A 143 9.63 12.03 12.48
C GLU A 143 8.59 12.58 11.49
N VAL A 144 9.04 13.15 10.37
CA VAL A 144 8.16 13.63 9.29
C VAL A 144 7.40 12.46 8.66
N ALA A 145 8.12 11.37 8.39
CA ALA A 145 7.50 10.16 7.85
C ALA A 145 6.51 9.52 8.83
N ILE A 146 6.85 9.45 10.13
CA ILE A 146 5.95 8.96 11.18
C ILE A 146 4.67 9.79 11.22
N HIS A 147 4.80 11.12 11.12
CA HIS A 147 3.64 12.01 11.12
C HIS A 147 2.73 11.76 9.91
N LYS A 148 3.30 11.62 8.70
CA LYS A 148 2.53 11.27 7.49
C LYS A 148 1.86 9.90 7.60
N LEU A 149 2.57 8.87 8.08
CA LEU A 149 2.01 7.54 8.32
C LEU A 149 0.80 7.60 9.27
N ALA A 150 0.93 8.37 10.36
CA ALA A 150 -0.10 8.47 11.37
C ALA A 150 -1.32 9.25 10.89
N LEU A 151 -1.14 10.44 10.30
CA LEU A 151 -2.25 11.29 9.83
C LEU A 151 -2.98 10.67 8.64
N GLY A 152 -2.23 10.17 7.66
CA GLY A 152 -2.79 9.53 6.46
C GLY A 152 -3.25 8.09 6.71
N ARG A 153 -2.99 7.53 7.91
CA ARG A 153 -3.23 6.12 8.23
C ARG A 153 -2.63 5.18 7.19
N HIS A 154 -1.49 5.56 6.63
CA HIS A 154 -0.80 4.79 5.62
C HIS A 154 -0.09 3.57 6.23
N GLN A 155 -0.12 2.44 5.53
CA GLN A 155 0.69 1.25 5.86
C GLN A 155 2.13 1.39 5.37
N SER A 156 2.32 2.19 4.34
CA SER A 156 3.62 2.48 3.75
C SER A 156 3.63 3.86 3.11
N LEU A 157 4.82 4.43 2.96
CA LEU A 157 5.06 5.64 2.16
C LEU A 157 6.03 5.29 1.04
N LEU A 158 5.80 5.85 -0.14
CA LEU A 158 6.79 5.84 -1.21
C LEU A 158 7.92 6.82 -0.86
N VAL A 159 9.15 6.37 -0.98
CA VAL A 159 10.31 7.21 -0.72
C VAL A 159 10.86 7.72 -2.03
N THR A 160 11.00 9.04 -2.14
CA THR A 160 11.50 9.69 -3.35
C THR A 160 12.90 10.26 -3.15
N GLY A 161 13.74 10.12 -4.19
CA GLY A 161 15.04 10.77 -4.32
C GLY A 161 15.04 11.56 -5.64
N GLY A 162 15.02 12.87 -5.55
CA GLY A 162 14.77 13.71 -6.73
C GLY A 162 13.38 13.45 -7.31
N ASN A 163 13.31 13.14 -8.61
CA ASN A 163 12.04 12.88 -9.31
C ASN A 163 11.69 11.38 -9.42
N CYS A 164 12.42 10.51 -8.73
CA CYS A 164 12.24 9.06 -8.83
C CYS A 164 11.85 8.47 -7.48
N ILE A 165 11.08 7.39 -7.51
CA ILE A 165 10.85 6.54 -6.34
C ILE A 165 12.13 5.71 -6.14
N VAL A 166 12.72 5.78 -4.96
CA VAL A 166 13.97 5.08 -4.60
C VAL A 166 13.74 3.93 -3.62
N GLY A 167 12.54 3.84 -3.03
CA GLY A 167 12.20 2.78 -2.09
C GLY A 167 10.82 2.97 -1.47
N MET A 168 10.57 2.21 -0.41
CA MET A 168 9.38 2.31 0.43
C MET A 168 9.74 2.32 1.90
N LEU A 169 9.01 3.08 2.70
CA LEU A 169 9.08 3.04 4.16
C LEU A 169 7.80 2.38 4.70
N MET A 170 7.98 1.28 5.41
CA MET A 170 6.87 0.52 5.96
C MET A 170 6.56 0.94 7.40
N LEU A 171 5.28 1.08 7.73
CA LEU A 171 4.84 1.35 9.11
C LEU A 171 5.39 0.31 10.10
N GLY A 172 5.44 -0.96 9.68
CA GLY A 172 5.96 -2.03 10.52
C GLY A 172 7.44 -1.87 10.89
N ASP A 173 8.27 -1.41 9.93
CA ASP A 173 9.69 -1.18 10.20
C ASP A 173 9.89 0.01 11.15
N VAL A 174 9.04 1.03 11.01
CA VAL A 174 9.02 2.17 11.93
C VAL A 174 8.64 1.73 13.34
N VAL A 175 7.58 0.92 13.48
CA VAL A 175 7.13 0.40 14.78
C VAL A 175 8.20 -0.50 15.40
N GLU A 176 8.84 -1.37 14.61
CA GLU A 176 9.95 -2.20 15.09
C GLU A 176 11.12 -1.34 15.59
N GLN A 177 11.43 -0.26 14.87
CA GLN A 177 12.49 0.67 15.26
C GLN A 177 12.18 1.40 16.58
N ILE A 178 10.91 1.83 16.77
CA ILE A 178 10.44 2.44 18.03
C ILE A 178 10.54 1.41 19.17
N SER A 179 10.07 0.18 18.93
CA SER A 179 10.09 -0.89 19.93
C SER A 179 11.51 -1.21 20.40
N ARG A 180 12.48 -1.27 19.50
CA ARG A 180 13.89 -1.47 19.83
C ARG A 180 14.45 -0.30 20.66
N GLY A 181 14.05 0.94 20.37
CA GLY A 181 14.43 2.11 21.16
C GLY A 181 13.84 2.07 22.57
N CYS A 182 12.60 1.60 22.71
CA CYS A 182 11.96 1.48 24.02
C CYS A 182 12.56 0.36 24.90
N ALA A 183 13.06 -0.72 24.31
CA ALA A 183 13.64 -1.84 25.08
C ALA A 183 14.82 -1.39 25.97
N THR A 184 15.56 -0.36 25.55
CA THR A 184 16.66 0.21 26.33
C THR A 184 16.21 1.08 27.54
N TRP A 185 14.91 1.33 27.69
CA TRP A 185 14.36 2.15 28.78
C TRP A 185 13.83 1.31 29.95
N TYR A 186 13.77 0.00 29.79
CA TYR A 186 13.30 -0.93 30.81
C TYR A 186 14.43 -1.69 31.52
N GLU A 187 15.70 -1.41 31.17
CA GLU A 187 16.91 -1.84 31.88
C GLU A 187 17.41 -0.73 32.82
#